data_010a5c36b3625d83e53b495c04b33c4f
#
_entry.id   010a5c36b3625d83e53b495c04b33c4f
#
_cell.length_a   1.000
_cell.length_b   1.000
_cell.length_c   1.000
_cell.angle_alpha   90.00
_cell.angle_beta   90.00
_cell.angle_gamma   90.00
#
_symmetry.space_group_name_H-M   'P 1'
#
loop_
_entity.id
_entity.type
_entity.pdbx_description
1 polymer ?
#
loop_
_entity_poly.entity_id
_entity_poly.type
_entity_poly.pdbx_seq_one_letter_code
_entity_poly.pdbx_strand_id
1 'polypeptide(L)'
;MAGARRENAPLWSTPVIGWRPAKRIIGFWHIAAIGDWRRIIPDQYSKLRQSGLYDASERIVVGFIGGRDRQQELNIPILTDPKFDVFSTEHLTDYEFPTLARVWQEAQENEELFLCYYLHTKGASLAATPLQAAVDAWRRYMEYFNVEKWQDCADILNEYETCGVELQSDASHYSGNFWWARSDYIKRLPNGYEYWRQNKDDRVAAEFYLCLGQPKAHCFNDFVENLYDYELPAQRYRK
;
A
#
# COMPACT_ATOMS: atom_id res chain seq x y z
N MET A 1 -41.48 -26.91 11.14
CA MET A 1 -40.86 -25.91 12.04
C MET A 1 -39.50 -25.54 11.48
N ALA A 2 -39.43 -24.37 10.84
CA ALA A 2 -38.19 -23.85 10.21
C ALA A 2 -37.44 -23.03 11.25
N GLY A 3 -36.25 -23.51 11.63
CA GLY A 3 -35.36 -22.79 12.54
C GLY A 3 -34.70 -21.60 11.81
N ALA A 4 -35.01 -20.39 12.26
CA ALA A 4 -34.36 -19.18 11.82
C ALA A 4 -32.87 -19.20 12.20
N ARG A 5 -31.98 -19.14 11.20
CA ARG A 5 -30.56 -18.85 11.43
C ARG A 5 -30.45 -17.39 11.88
N ARG A 6 -29.96 -17.17 13.08
CA ARG A 6 -29.53 -15.85 13.55
C ARG A 6 -28.26 -15.52 12.77
N GLU A 7 -28.32 -14.54 11.87
CA GLU A 7 -27.15 -13.88 11.33
C GLU A 7 -26.45 -13.13 12.47
N ASN A 8 -25.29 -13.62 12.86
CA ASN A 8 -24.41 -12.89 13.77
C ASN A 8 -23.80 -11.74 12.98
N ALA A 9 -24.29 -10.53 13.17
CA ALA A 9 -23.61 -9.33 12.72
C ALA A 9 -22.21 -9.28 13.35
N PRO A 10 -21.16 -8.94 12.58
CA PRO A 10 -19.81 -8.87 13.09
C PRO A 10 -19.69 -7.82 14.20
N LEU A 11 -18.87 -8.11 15.22
CA LEU A 11 -18.69 -7.33 16.46
C LEU A 11 -18.06 -5.92 16.27
N TRP A 12 -17.77 -5.49 15.04
CA TRP A 12 -17.09 -4.21 14.70
C TRP A 12 -18.01 -3.11 14.16
N SER A 13 -19.30 -3.15 14.42
CA SER A 13 -20.25 -2.12 13.99
C SER A 13 -20.34 -0.90 14.92
N THR A 14 -19.29 -0.55 15.64
CA THR A 14 -19.25 0.73 16.34
C THR A 14 -18.94 1.83 15.33
N PRO A 15 -19.82 2.83 15.14
CA PRO A 15 -19.50 3.99 14.32
C PRO A 15 -18.26 4.66 14.89
N VAL A 16 -17.26 4.97 14.04
CA VAL A 16 -16.10 5.76 14.45
C VAL A 16 -16.61 7.16 14.75
N ILE A 17 -16.85 7.42 16.04
CA ILE A 17 -17.40 8.71 16.51
C ILE A 17 -16.34 9.79 16.23
N GLY A 18 -16.69 10.76 15.39
CA GLY A 18 -15.87 11.96 15.16
C GLY A 18 -15.03 11.96 13.88
N TRP A 19 -15.13 10.96 13.01
CA TRP A 19 -14.46 11.01 11.71
C TRP A 19 -15.01 12.19 10.87
N ARG A 20 -14.11 13.07 10.44
CA ARG A 20 -14.39 14.08 9.41
C ARG A 20 -13.55 13.75 8.18
N PRO A 21 -14.07 13.98 6.95
CA PRO A 21 -13.29 13.73 5.74
C PRO A 21 -11.93 14.43 5.84
N ALA A 22 -10.86 13.65 5.80
CA ALA A 22 -9.52 14.22 5.76
C ALA A 22 -9.30 14.87 4.39
N LYS A 23 -8.83 16.11 4.38
CA LYS A 23 -8.46 16.82 3.15
C LYS A 23 -7.01 16.55 2.75
N ARG A 24 -6.17 16.06 3.67
CA ARG A 24 -4.76 15.81 3.47
C ARG A 24 -4.53 14.38 3.01
N ILE A 25 -3.65 14.21 2.02
CA ILE A 25 -3.22 12.90 1.52
C ILE A 25 -1.70 12.85 1.60
N ILE A 26 -1.15 11.82 2.24
CA ILE A 26 0.29 11.56 2.30
C ILE A 26 0.55 10.21 1.64
N GLY A 27 1.40 10.20 0.61
CA GLY A 27 1.82 8.97 -0.06
C GLY A 27 3.01 8.31 0.62
N PHE A 28 3.05 6.98 0.56
CA PHE A 28 4.22 6.19 0.95
C PHE A 28 4.60 5.25 -0.18
N TRP A 29 5.78 5.47 -0.73
CA TRP A 29 6.28 4.70 -1.86
C TRP A 29 7.55 3.96 -1.47
N HIS A 30 7.46 2.64 -1.38
CA HIS A 30 8.60 1.80 -1.07
C HIS A 30 9.32 1.37 -2.36
N ILE A 31 10.60 1.66 -2.46
CA ILE A 31 11.45 1.34 -3.60
C ILE A 31 12.54 0.37 -3.15
N ALA A 32 12.46 -0.88 -3.61
CA ALA A 32 13.54 -1.85 -3.46
C ALA A 32 14.43 -1.82 -4.71
N ALA A 33 15.70 -1.44 -4.57
CA ALA A 33 16.65 -1.36 -5.68
C ALA A 33 17.18 -2.75 -6.08
N ILE A 34 16.28 -3.65 -6.48
CA ILE A 34 16.59 -5.02 -6.93
C ILE A 34 16.02 -5.26 -8.33
N GLY A 35 16.69 -6.14 -9.10
CA GLY A 35 16.19 -6.60 -10.41
C GLY A 35 15.80 -5.45 -11.32
N ASP A 36 14.55 -5.43 -11.74
CA ASP A 36 14.02 -4.50 -12.76
C ASP A 36 13.36 -3.21 -12.19
N TRP A 37 13.78 -2.81 -11.00
CA TRP A 37 13.23 -1.65 -10.31
C TRP A 37 13.25 -0.37 -11.16
N ARG A 38 14.29 -0.18 -12.00
CA ARG A 38 14.45 1.01 -12.86
C ARG A 38 13.37 1.12 -13.93
N ARG A 39 12.77 0.00 -14.35
CA ARG A 39 11.65 -0.01 -15.30
C ARG A 39 10.34 0.32 -14.60
N ILE A 40 10.17 -0.14 -13.36
CA ILE A 40 8.92 0.01 -12.61
C ILE A 40 8.71 1.45 -12.15
N ILE A 41 9.74 2.11 -11.67
CA ILE A 41 9.63 3.46 -11.09
C ILE A 41 9.09 4.51 -12.06
N PRO A 42 9.59 4.65 -13.30
CA PRO A 42 9.02 5.61 -14.25
C PRO A 42 7.55 5.32 -14.59
N ASP A 43 7.16 4.05 -14.65
CA ASP A 43 5.76 3.64 -14.87
C ASP A 43 4.87 4.08 -13.69
N GLN A 44 5.26 3.78 -12.45
CA GLN A 44 4.53 4.20 -11.25
C GLN A 44 4.47 5.73 -11.12
N TYR A 45 5.58 6.42 -11.33
CA TYR A 45 5.61 7.89 -11.32
C TYR A 45 4.67 8.49 -12.37
N SER A 46 4.68 7.95 -13.59
CA SER A 46 3.77 8.39 -14.66
C SER A 46 2.30 8.23 -14.26
N LYS A 47 1.93 7.10 -13.63
CA LYS A 47 0.55 6.87 -13.15
C LYS A 47 0.16 7.81 -12.03
N LEU A 48 1.04 8.05 -11.05
CA LEU A 48 0.82 9.04 -10.00
C LEU A 48 0.53 10.43 -10.59
N ARG A 49 1.28 10.84 -11.62
CA ARG A 49 1.09 12.12 -12.31
C ARG A 49 -0.21 12.16 -13.12
N GLN A 50 -0.45 11.13 -13.93
CA GLN A 50 -1.59 11.09 -14.85
C GLN A 50 -2.94 10.95 -14.15
N SER A 51 -2.98 10.25 -13.01
CA SER A 51 -4.21 10.12 -12.21
C SER A 51 -4.55 11.39 -11.41
N GLY A 52 -3.62 12.32 -11.27
CA GLY A 52 -3.74 13.48 -10.40
C GLY A 52 -3.46 13.18 -8.92
N LEU A 53 -3.16 11.93 -8.55
CA LEU A 53 -2.85 11.57 -7.16
C LEU A 53 -1.58 12.28 -6.66
N TYR A 54 -0.59 12.43 -7.54
CA TYR A 54 0.60 13.23 -7.21
C TYR A 54 0.21 14.66 -6.81
N ASP A 55 -0.65 15.32 -7.57
CA ASP A 55 -1.03 16.72 -7.30
C ASP A 55 -1.91 16.82 -6.04
N ALA A 56 -2.78 15.84 -5.80
CA ALA A 56 -3.63 15.74 -4.62
C ALA A 56 -2.83 15.39 -3.34
N SER A 57 -1.68 14.74 -3.46
CA SER A 57 -0.82 14.42 -2.32
C SER A 57 -0.15 15.68 -1.79
N GLU A 58 -0.16 15.88 -0.48
CA GLU A 58 0.61 16.94 0.19
C GLU A 58 2.11 16.68 0.01
N ARG A 59 2.53 15.44 0.24
CA ARG A 59 3.87 14.92 0.02
C ARG A 59 3.85 13.41 -0.19
N ILE A 60 4.97 12.89 -0.70
CA ILE A 60 5.17 11.45 -0.90
C ILE A 60 6.47 11.06 -0.20
N VAL A 61 6.34 10.28 0.85
CA VAL A 61 7.48 9.70 1.57
C VAL A 61 8.00 8.51 0.78
N VAL A 62 9.26 8.55 0.40
CA VAL A 62 9.90 7.50 -0.39
C VAL A 62 10.91 6.76 0.49
N GLY A 63 10.60 5.50 0.81
CA GLY A 63 11.53 4.58 1.45
C GLY A 63 12.34 3.83 0.40
N PHE A 64 13.63 4.17 0.26
CA PHE A 64 14.51 3.54 -0.70
C PHE A 64 15.45 2.54 -0.01
N ILE A 65 15.40 1.27 -0.40
CA ILE A 65 16.33 0.24 0.11
C ILE A 65 17.30 -0.21 -0.98
N GLY A 66 18.56 -0.39 -0.60
CA GLY A 66 19.66 -0.79 -1.51
C GLY A 66 20.76 0.24 -1.67
N GLY A 67 20.81 1.23 -0.75
CA GLY A 67 21.90 2.17 -0.60
C GLY A 67 21.79 3.46 -1.42
N ARG A 68 22.48 4.50 -0.94
CA ARG A 68 22.45 5.84 -1.55
C ARG A 68 23.03 5.88 -2.95
N ASP A 69 24.01 5.05 -3.26
CA ASP A 69 24.62 5.03 -4.58
C ASP A 69 23.62 4.64 -5.66
N ARG A 70 22.80 3.62 -5.38
CA ARG A 70 21.71 3.21 -6.29
C ARG A 70 20.58 4.23 -6.36
N GLN A 71 20.33 4.96 -5.30
CA GLN A 71 19.35 6.04 -5.27
C GLN A 71 19.68 7.12 -6.31
N GLN A 72 20.94 7.42 -6.54
CA GLN A 72 21.39 8.40 -7.54
C GLN A 72 21.13 7.96 -8.99
N GLU A 73 20.84 6.68 -9.21
CA GLU A 73 20.48 6.15 -10.52
C GLU A 73 19.00 6.39 -10.89
N LEU A 74 18.21 6.99 -10.00
CA LEU A 74 16.83 7.38 -10.30
C LEU A 74 16.81 8.41 -11.42
N ASN A 75 16.12 8.07 -12.51
CA ASN A 75 16.00 8.91 -13.71
C ASN A 75 14.71 9.75 -13.72
N ILE A 76 14.10 9.93 -12.58
CA ILE A 76 12.91 10.77 -12.35
C ILE A 76 13.20 11.79 -11.25
N PRO A 77 12.45 12.90 -11.15
CA PRO A 77 12.80 14.02 -10.27
C PRO A 77 12.55 13.75 -8.77
N ILE A 78 12.53 12.49 -8.31
CA ILE A 78 12.30 12.14 -6.90
C ILE A 78 13.29 12.84 -5.97
N LEU A 79 14.55 12.98 -6.37
CA LEU A 79 15.58 13.58 -5.51
C LEU A 79 15.59 15.10 -5.51
N THR A 80 14.93 15.75 -6.46
CA THR A 80 14.98 17.20 -6.67
C THR A 80 13.62 17.87 -6.49
N ASP A 81 12.54 17.12 -6.55
CA ASP A 81 11.19 17.61 -6.37
C ASP A 81 10.85 17.65 -4.87
N PRO A 82 10.54 18.84 -4.32
CA PRO A 82 10.29 19.01 -2.87
C PRO A 82 9.06 18.26 -2.36
N LYS A 83 8.22 17.73 -3.25
CA LYS A 83 7.09 16.88 -2.88
C LYS A 83 7.53 15.51 -2.35
N PHE A 84 8.72 15.05 -2.71
CA PHE A 84 9.25 13.78 -2.22
C PHE A 84 10.13 13.97 -0.98
N ASP A 85 9.77 13.29 0.11
CA ASP A 85 10.58 13.13 1.32
C ASP A 85 11.28 11.78 1.25
N VAL A 86 12.57 11.78 0.90
CA VAL A 86 13.30 10.55 0.58
C VAL A 86 14.24 10.16 1.72
N PHE A 87 14.07 8.95 2.23
CA PHE A 87 15.05 8.32 3.11
C PHE A 87 15.54 7.00 2.53
N SER A 88 16.71 6.54 2.95
CA SER A 88 17.29 5.29 2.43
C SER A 88 17.89 4.44 3.54
N THR A 89 17.81 3.12 3.34
CA THR A 89 18.58 2.12 4.10
C THR A 89 19.49 1.33 3.16
N GLU A 90 20.57 0.78 3.74
CA GLU A 90 21.59 0.08 2.94
C GLU A 90 21.18 -1.36 2.62
N HIS A 91 20.39 -2.00 3.47
CA HIS A 91 20.14 -3.42 3.38
C HIS A 91 18.84 -3.75 2.64
N LEU A 92 18.95 -4.51 1.57
CA LEU A 92 17.79 -5.06 0.83
C LEU A 92 16.96 -6.01 1.69
N THR A 93 17.58 -6.62 2.71
CA THR A 93 16.91 -7.50 3.68
C THR A 93 16.05 -6.75 4.70
N ASP A 94 16.05 -5.42 4.67
CA ASP A 94 15.10 -4.62 5.45
C ASP A 94 13.67 -4.72 4.89
N TYR A 95 13.53 -5.21 3.66
CA TYR A 95 12.25 -5.39 2.96
C TYR A 95 11.40 -4.12 3.01
N GLU A 96 10.11 -4.23 3.24
CA GLU A 96 9.18 -3.10 3.29
C GLU A 96 9.11 -2.42 4.67
N PHE A 97 9.70 -3.02 5.70
CA PHE A 97 9.57 -2.57 7.10
C PHE A 97 9.99 -1.12 7.35
N PRO A 98 11.09 -0.59 6.77
CA PRO A 98 11.47 0.82 7.01
C PRO A 98 10.37 1.79 6.59
N THR A 99 9.72 1.54 5.46
CA THR A 99 8.65 2.40 4.96
C THR A 99 7.38 2.24 5.79
N LEU A 100 7.02 1.02 6.21
CA LEU A 100 5.88 0.77 7.10
C LEU A 100 6.08 1.40 8.49
N ALA A 101 7.30 1.34 9.03
CA ALA A 101 7.65 2.03 10.27
C ALA A 101 7.51 3.55 10.14
N ARG A 102 7.85 4.11 8.96
CA ARG A 102 7.67 5.52 8.67
C ARG A 102 6.18 5.89 8.52
N VAL A 103 5.35 5.02 7.95
CA VAL A 103 3.87 5.20 7.94
C VAL A 103 3.35 5.37 9.37
N TRP A 104 3.75 4.47 10.28
CA TRP A 104 3.35 4.53 11.68
C TRP A 104 3.84 5.80 12.37
N GLN A 105 5.12 6.12 12.21
CA GLN A 105 5.73 7.33 12.80
C GLN A 105 4.99 8.59 12.35
N GLU A 106 4.73 8.70 11.05
CA GLU A 106 4.03 9.83 10.47
C GLU A 106 2.63 10.01 11.07
N ALA A 107 1.92 8.90 11.28
CA ALA A 107 0.62 8.96 11.92
C ALA A 107 0.72 9.42 13.39
N GLN A 108 1.76 9.00 14.14
CA GLN A 108 1.94 9.42 15.52
C GLN A 108 2.29 10.91 15.65
N GLU A 109 3.11 11.44 14.75
CA GLU A 109 3.62 12.82 14.79
C GLU A 109 2.61 13.87 14.30
N ASN A 110 1.62 13.46 13.51
CA ASN A 110 0.60 14.39 13.00
C ASN A 110 -0.64 14.41 13.91
N GLU A 111 -0.99 15.56 14.43
CA GLU A 111 -2.24 15.75 15.19
C GLU A 111 -3.46 15.73 14.29
N GLU A 112 -3.36 16.31 13.09
CA GLU A 112 -4.41 16.33 12.10
C GLU A 112 -4.54 15.00 11.37
N LEU A 113 -5.78 14.59 11.12
CA LEU A 113 -6.08 13.40 10.36
C LEU A 113 -5.70 13.56 8.89
N PHE A 114 -5.12 12.52 8.32
CA PHE A 114 -4.84 12.41 6.90
C PHE A 114 -5.19 11.00 6.38
N LEU A 115 -5.39 10.93 5.07
CA LEU A 115 -5.43 9.67 4.35
C LEU A 115 -4.04 9.32 3.86
N CYS A 116 -3.68 8.05 3.92
CA CYS A 116 -2.42 7.60 3.34
C CYS A 116 -2.63 6.45 2.36
N TYR A 117 -1.78 6.42 1.35
CA TYR A 117 -1.65 5.28 0.45
C TYR A 117 -0.23 4.71 0.51
N TYR A 118 -0.16 3.41 0.28
CA TYR A 118 1.08 2.67 0.24
C TYR A 118 1.20 1.91 -1.07
N LEU A 119 2.34 2.05 -1.74
CA LEU A 119 2.69 1.27 -2.92
C LEU A 119 4.19 0.93 -2.90
N HIS A 120 4.57 -0.10 -3.67
CA HIS A 120 5.97 -0.51 -3.76
C HIS A 120 6.34 -1.02 -5.15
N THR A 121 7.63 -1.28 -5.37
CA THR A 121 8.16 -1.83 -6.63
C THR A 121 7.92 -3.34 -6.76
N LYS A 122 6.64 -3.76 -6.65
CA LYS A 122 6.25 -5.17 -6.74
C LYS A 122 6.71 -5.78 -8.06
N GLY A 123 7.29 -6.97 -7.98
CA GLY A 123 7.78 -7.73 -9.13
C GLY A 123 9.20 -7.38 -9.54
N ALA A 124 9.85 -6.38 -8.92
CA ALA A 124 11.21 -5.99 -9.27
C ALA A 124 12.22 -7.14 -9.20
N SER A 125 12.10 -8.02 -8.21
CA SER A 125 12.98 -9.19 -8.06
C SER A 125 12.73 -10.33 -9.07
N LEU A 126 11.64 -10.25 -9.84
CA LEU A 126 11.23 -11.32 -10.79
C LEU A 126 11.65 -11.02 -12.23
N ALA A 127 12.54 -10.06 -12.43
CA ALA A 127 13.06 -9.70 -13.75
C ALA A 127 13.58 -10.94 -14.50
N ALA A 128 13.15 -11.07 -15.77
CA ALA A 128 13.51 -12.18 -16.65
C ALA A 128 13.11 -13.60 -16.17
N THR A 129 12.16 -13.69 -15.24
CA THR A 129 11.55 -14.99 -14.85
C THR A 129 10.25 -15.23 -15.61
N PRO A 130 9.78 -16.50 -15.71
CA PRO A 130 8.48 -16.81 -16.30
C PRO A 130 7.28 -16.12 -15.59
N LEU A 131 7.45 -15.72 -14.34
CA LEU A 131 6.41 -15.08 -13.52
C LEU A 131 6.28 -13.57 -13.76
N GLN A 132 7.22 -12.96 -14.47
CA GLN A 132 7.28 -11.50 -14.62
C GLN A 132 6.00 -10.94 -15.23
N ALA A 133 5.47 -11.53 -16.30
CA ALA A 133 4.27 -11.04 -16.98
C ALA A 133 3.05 -11.05 -16.06
N ALA A 134 2.84 -12.14 -15.31
CA ALA A 134 1.74 -12.27 -14.36
C ALA A 134 1.87 -11.24 -13.21
N VAL A 135 3.04 -11.12 -12.61
CA VAL A 135 3.24 -10.18 -11.50
C VAL A 135 3.22 -8.71 -11.96
N ASP A 136 3.64 -8.41 -13.18
CA ASP A 136 3.46 -7.09 -13.78
C ASP A 136 1.96 -6.77 -14.03
N ALA A 137 1.18 -7.76 -14.47
CA ALA A 137 -0.28 -7.61 -14.60
C ALA A 137 -0.94 -7.40 -13.23
N TRP A 138 -0.53 -8.16 -12.20
CA TRP A 138 -0.99 -7.98 -10.83
C TRP A 138 -0.63 -6.59 -10.28
N ARG A 139 0.60 -6.11 -10.46
CA ARG A 139 0.97 -4.75 -10.05
C ARG A 139 0.08 -3.70 -10.72
N ARG A 140 -0.14 -3.79 -12.05
CA ARG A 140 -1.02 -2.86 -12.79
C ARG A 140 -2.47 -2.90 -12.30
N TYR A 141 -2.96 -4.05 -11.90
CA TYR A 141 -4.28 -4.19 -11.28
C TYR A 141 -4.37 -3.45 -9.95
N MET A 142 -3.39 -3.63 -9.06
CA MET A 142 -3.34 -2.90 -7.79
C MET A 142 -3.21 -1.38 -8.00
N GLU A 143 -2.36 -0.95 -8.95
CA GLU A 143 -2.18 0.45 -9.30
C GLU A 143 -3.46 1.06 -9.88
N TYR A 144 -4.25 0.31 -10.63
CA TYR A 144 -5.54 0.79 -11.14
C TYR A 144 -6.46 1.23 -10.01
N PHE A 145 -6.68 0.40 -9.01
CA PHE A 145 -7.56 0.74 -7.90
C PHE A 145 -6.93 1.76 -6.93
N ASN A 146 -5.66 1.59 -6.59
CA ASN A 146 -5.03 2.41 -5.56
C ASN A 146 -4.45 3.74 -6.08
N VAL A 147 -4.16 3.85 -7.37
CA VAL A 147 -3.55 5.05 -7.96
C VAL A 147 -4.46 5.70 -9.00
N GLU A 148 -4.95 4.94 -10.01
CA GLU A 148 -5.75 5.52 -11.07
C GLU A 148 -7.17 5.89 -10.59
N LYS A 149 -7.72 5.14 -9.62
CA LYS A 149 -9.04 5.32 -8.99
C LYS A 149 -8.93 5.84 -7.54
N TRP A 150 -7.92 6.63 -7.25
CA TRP A 150 -7.63 7.08 -5.89
C TRP A 150 -8.79 7.85 -5.22
N GLN A 151 -9.63 8.52 -5.99
CA GLN A 151 -10.80 9.22 -5.46
C GLN A 151 -11.78 8.24 -4.81
N ASP A 152 -12.00 7.07 -5.45
CA ASP A 152 -12.85 6.01 -4.89
C ASP A 152 -12.28 5.51 -3.55
N CYS A 153 -10.95 5.41 -3.44
CA CYS A 153 -10.28 5.07 -2.17
C CYS A 153 -10.51 6.15 -1.10
N ALA A 154 -10.34 7.42 -1.45
CA ALA A 154 -10.56 8.53 -0.53
C ALA A 154 -12.02 8.61 -0.06
N ASP A 155 -12.96 8.34 -0.93
CA ASP A 155 -14.40 8.38 -0.62
C ASP A 155 -14.81 7.21 0.30
N ILE A 156 -14.36 5.98 0.01
CA ILE A 156 -14.73 4.81 0.81
C ILE A 156 -14.16 4.90 2.24
N LEU A 157 -13.04 5.58 2.43
CA LEU A 157 -12.43 5.80 3.76
C LEU A 157 -13.24 6.74 4.66
N ASN A 158 -14.33 7.34 4.18
CA ASN A 158 -15.32 7.98 5.05
C ASN A 158 -16.08 6.96 5.93
N GLU A 159 -16.19 5.72 5.46
CA GLU A 159 -16.91 4.64 6.16
C GLU A 159 -15.97 3.54 6.67
N TYR A 160 -14.86 3.31 5.98
CA TYR A 160 -13.90 2.25 6.26
C TYR A 160 -12.58 2.82 6.80
N GLU A 161 -11.78 2.00 7.42
CA GLU A 161 -10.47 2.38 7.96
C GLU A 161 -9.34 2.10 7.01
N THR A 162 -9.51 1.05 6.18
CA THR A 162 -8.57 0.66 5.13
C THR A 162 -9.32 0.24 3.88
N CYS A 163 -8.67 0.36 2.72
CA CYS A 163 -9.18 -0.21 1.48
C CYS A 163 -8.05 -0.60 0.53
N GLY A 164 -8.37 -1.51 -0.39
CA GLY A 164 -7.46 -2.03 -1.39
C GLY A 164 -8.12 -3.11 -2.23
N VAL A 165 -7.33 -3.98 -2.81
CA VAL A 165 -7.78 -5.15 -3.56
C VAL A 165 -7.16 -6.43 -2.97
N GLU A 166 -7.73 -7.60 -3.31
CA GLU A 166 -7.20 -8.89 -2.86
C GLU A 166 -7.10 -9.01 -1.33
N LEU A 167 -8.10 -8.51 -0.61
CA LEU A 167 -8.18 -8.74 0.83
C LEU A 167 -8.45 -10.21 1.09
N GLN A 168 -7.56 -10.85 1.84
CA GLN A 168 -7.71 -12.26 2.16
C GLN A 168 -8.99 -12.53 2.97
N SER A 169 -9.57 -13.72 2.80
CA SER A 169 -10.88 -14.07 3.40
C SER A 169 -10.89 -14.04 4.93
N ASP A 170 -9.72 -14.16 5.57
CA ASP A 170 -9.53 -14.00 7.01
C ASP A 170 -9.22 -12.54 7.41
N ALA A 171 -9.26 -11.62 6.44
CA ALA A 171 -8.92 -10.21 6.58
C ALA A 171 -7.48 -9.96 7.13
N SER A 172 -6.58 -10.91 6.95
CA SER A 172 -5.20 -10.84 7.47
C SER A 172 -4.31 -9.85 6.73
N HIS A 173 -4.54 -9.63 5.43
CA HIS A 173 -3.77 -8.68 4.60
C HIS A 173 -4.42 -8.45 3.23
N TYR A 174 -4.02 -7.37 2.56
CA TYR A 174 -4.24 -7.16 1.13
C TYR A 174 -3.08 -7.79 0.38
N SER A 175 -3.33 -8.86 -0.39
CA SER A 175 -2.28 -9.54 -1.16
C SER A 175 -1.58 -8.58 -2.11
N GLY A 176 -0.25 -8.59 -2.03
CA GLY A 176 0.58 -7.68 -2.81
C GLY A 176 0.82 -6.32 -2.18
N ASN A 177 0.23 -6.05 -1.04
CA ASN A 177 0.52 -4.95 -0.13
C ASN A 177 0.43 -3.54 -0.76
N PHE A 178 -0.62 -3.28 -1.58
CA PHE A 178 -1.01 -1.94 -2.00
C PHE A 178 -2.34 -1.61 -1.34
N TRP A 179 -2.41 -0.48 -0.64
CA TRP A 179 -3.58 -0.14 0.15
C TRP A 179 -3.69 1.36 0.44
N TRP A 180 -4.86 1.74 0.90
CA TRP A 180 -5.13 3.02 1.53
C TRP A 180 -5.57 2.83 2.97
N ALA A 181 -5.26 3.80 3.82
CA ALA A 181 -5.66 3.79 5.21
C ALA A 181 -5.88 5.20 5.76
N ARG A 182 -6.62 5.28 6.86
CA ARG A 182 -6.77 6.48 7.68
C ARG A 182 -5.65 6.55 8.72
N SER A 183 -5.11 7.74 8.96
CA SER A 183 -4.04 7.93 9.96
C SER A 183 -4.47 7.61 11.39
N ASP A 184 -5.74 7.84 11.76
CA ASP A 184 -6.26 7.50 13.09
C ASP A 184 -6.34 5.98 13.32
N TYR A 185 -6.53 5.20 12.27
CA TYR A 185 -6.39 3.75 12.32
C TYR A 185 -4.92 3.35 12.50
N ILE A 186 -4.01 3.91 11.68
CA ILE A 186 -2.57 3.62 11.77
C ILE A 186 -2.01 3.93 13.17
N LYS A 187 -2.50 4.99 13.83
CA LYS A 187 -2.10 5.32 15.22
C LYS A 187 -2.32 4.19 16.22
N ARG A 188 -3.29 3.32 15.98
CA ARG A 188 -3.63 2.20 16.87
C ARG A 188 -2.83 0.93 16.60
N LEU A 189 -2.08 0.89 15.50
CA LEU A 189 -1.25 -0.26 15.17
C LEU A 189 -0.07 -0.38 16.15
N PRO A 190 0.50 -1.57 16.31
CA PRO A 190 1.76 -1.75 17.02
C PRO A 190 2.85 -0.83 16.49
N ASN A 191 3.77 -0.44 17.35
CA ASN A 191 4.91 0.40 16.97
C ASN A 191 5.65 -0.22 15.78
N GLY A 192 5.70 0.52 14.65
CA GLY A 192 6.25 0.02 13.39
C GLY A 192 7.73 -0.36 13.48
N TYR A 193 8.53 0.36 14.27
CA TYR A 193 9.95 0.05 14.48
C TYR A 193 10.16 -1.19 15.36
N GLU A 194 9.29 -1.41 16.35
CA GLU A 194 9.32 -2.62 17.16
C GLU A 194 8.89 -3.84 16.36
N TYR A 195 7.84 -3.69 15.56
CA TYR A 195 7.38 -4.73 14.66
C TYR A 195 8.47 -5.13 13.66
N TRP A 196 9.14 -4.16 13.04
CA TRP A 196 10.29 -4.40 12.18
C TRP A 196 11.38 -5.20 12.88
N ARG A 197 11.83 -4.75 14.07
CA ARG A 197 12.88 -5.45 14.81
C ARG A 197 12.53 -6.91 15.15
N GLN A 198 11.26 -7.19 15.43
CA GLN A 198 10.78 -8.52 15.77
C GLN A 198 10.64 -9.45 14.55
N ASN A 199 10.39 -8.89 13.37
CA ASN A 199 10.03 -9.65 12.17
C ASN A 199 11.03 -9.47 11.01
N LYS A 200 12.18 -8.87 11.24
CA LYS A 200 13.16 -8.51 10.18
C LYS A 200 13.60 -9.68 9.29
N ASP A 201 13.52 -10.90 9.76
CA ASP A 201 13.93 -12.12 9.04
C ASP A 201 12.74 -12.76 8.28
N ASP A 202 11.54 -12.25 8.46
CA ASP A 202 10.33 -12.70 7.76
C ASP A 202 9.78 -11.62 6.82
N ARG A 203 10.15 -11.73 5.55
CA ARG A 203 9.66 -10.79 4.52
C ARG A 203 8.14 -10.70 4.44
N VAL A 204 7.44 -11.81 4.63
CA VAL A 204 5.98 -11.89 4.47
C VAL A 204 5.27 -11.15 5.60
N ALA A 205 5.88 -11.07 6.79
CA ALA A 205 5.29 -10.34 7.91
C ALA A 205 4.99 -8.86 7.58
N ALA A 206 5.73 -8.24 6.65
CA ALA A 206 5.45 -6.88 6.20
C ALA A 206 4.04 -6.73 5.58
N GLU A 207 3.53 -7.74 4.88
CA GLU A 207 2.21 -7.72 4.27
C GLU A 207 1.07 -7.75 5.32
N PHE A 208 1.32 -8.30 6.50
CA PHE A 208 0.32 -8.40 7.58
C PHE A 208 0.20 -7.15 8.44
N TYR A 209 1.21 -6.28 8.42
CA TYR A 209 1.31 -5.17 9.35
C TYR A 209 0.05 -4.29 9.40
N LEU A 210 -0.49 -3.91 8.23
CA LEU A 210 -1.68 -3.06 8.17
C LEU A 210 -2.88 -3.68 8.89
N CYS A 211 -3.09 -4.97 8.77
CA CYS A 211 -4.29 -5.64 9.28
C CYS A 211 -4.18 -6.14 10.72
N LEU A 212 -3.03 -5.97 11.40
CA LEU A 212 -2.86 -6.37 12.81
C LEU A 212 -3.88 -5.73 13.75
N GLY A 213 -4.36 -4.54 13.44
CA GLY A 213 -5.38 -3.83 14.21
C GLY A 213 -6.82 -4.24 13.89
N GLN A 214 -7.04 -5.26 13.07
CA GLN A 214 -8.35 -5.72 12.62
C GLN A 214 -9.23 -4.55 12.10
N PRO A 215 -8.85 -3.89 11.00
CA PRO A 215 -9.56 -2.72 10.50
C PRO A 215 -10.96 -3.06 10.01
N LYS A 216 -11.86 -2.07 10.03
CA LYS A 216 -13.01 -2.09 9.14
C LYS A 216 -12.50 -1.91 7.71
N ALA A 217 -12.23 -3.02 7.04
CA ALA A 217 -11.57 -3.09 5.75
C ALA A 217 -12.57 -3.14 4.59
N HIS A 218 -12.25 -2.47 3.46
CA HIS A 218 -12.98 -2.58 2.20
C HIS A 218 -12.11 -3.19 1.11
N CYS A 219 -12.66 -4.15 0.37
CA CYS A 219 -12.04 -4.74 -0.80
C CYS A 219 -12.81 -4.31 -2.06
N PHE A 220 -12.16 -3.58 -2.96
CA PHE A 220 -12.81 -3.16 -4.21
C PHE A 220 -13.03 -4.31 -5.17
N ASN A 221 -12.12 -5.27 -5.18
CA ASN A 221 -12.18 -6.43 -6.07
C ASN A 221 -11.21 -7.51 -5.59
N ASP A 222 -11.54 -8.75 -5.87
CA ASP A 222 -10.72 -9.92 -5.63
C ASP A 222 -10.85 -10.94 -6.77
N PHE A 223 -9.88 -11.81 -6.89
CA PHE A 223 -9.87 -12.88 -7.87
C PHE A 223 -9.53 -14.21 -7.20
N VAL A 224 -10.09 -15.30 -7.72
CA VAL A 224 -9.80 -16.65 -7.22
C VAL A 224 -8.50 -17.22 -7.76
N GLU A 225 -8.00 -16.65 -8.87
CA GLU A 225 -6.77 -17.07 -9.51
C GLU A 225 -5.54 -16.67 -8.68
N ASN A 226 -4.51 -17.47 -8.72
CA ASN A 226 -3.22 -17.12 -8.14
C ASN A 226 -2.51 -16.08 -9.04
N LEU A 227 -2.51 -14.83 -8.66
CA LEU A 227 -1.95 -13.72 -9.45
C LEU A 227 -0.41 -13.75 -9.57
N TYR A 228 0.28 -14.69 -8.92
CA TYR A 228 1.70 -14.93 -9.15
C TYR A 228 1.97 -15.60 -10.51
N ASP A 229 1.08 -16.46 -10.97
CA ASP A 229 1.25 -17.26 -12.17
C ASP A 229 0.14 -17.04 -13.22
N TYR A 230 -0.91 -16.28 -12.86
CA TYR A 230 -1.98 -15.92 -13.76
C TYR A 230 -1.82 -14.48 -14.26
N GLU A 231 -1.59 -14.31 -15.56
CA GLU A 231 -1.56 -12.97 -16.17
C GLU A 231 -2.99 -12.42 -16.28
N LEU A 232 -3.36 -11.56 -15.33
CA LEU A 232 -4.71 -11.00 -15.24
C LEU A 232 -4.97 -9.98 -16.38
N PRO A 233 -5.93 -10.25 -17.29
CA PRO A 233 -6.27 -9.32 -18.35
C PRO A 233 -6.91 -8.04 -17.80
N ALA A 234 -6.47 -6.87 -18.28
CA ALA A 234 -6.96 -5.57 -17.82
C ALA A 234 -8.49 -5.39 -18.01
N GLN A 235 -9.07 -6.02 -19.02
CA GLN A 235 -10.51 -5.99 -19.31
C GLN A 235 -11.37 -6.61 -18.19
N ARG A 236 -10.80 -7.44 -17.31
CA ARG A 236 -11.53 -8.05 -16.19
C ARG A 236 -11.81 -7.07 -15.05
N TYR A 237 -11.02 -6.00 -14.91
CA TYR A 237 -11.16 -5.04 -13.81
C TYR A 237 -11.30 -3.58 -14.26
N ARG A 238 -10.84 -3.20 -15.45
CA ARG A 238 -11.01 -1.84 -15.99
C ARG A 238 -12.44 -1.71 -16.57
N LYS A 239 -13.24 -0.88 -15.95
CA LYS A 239 -14.58 -0.52 -16.41
C LYS A 239 -14.63 0.95 -16.77
#